data_45520f9e035500b3fbcc9926bb7edc8b
#
_entry.id   45520f9e035500b3fbcc9926bb7edc8b
#
_cell.length_a   1.000
_cell.length_b   1.000
_cell.length_c   1.000
_cell.angle_alpha   90.00
_cell.angle_beta   90.00
_cell.angle_gamma   90.00
#
_symmetry.space_group_name_H-M   'P 1'
#
loop_
_entity.id
_entity.type
_entity.pdbx_description
1 polymer ?
#
loop_
_entity_poly.entity_id
_entity_poly.type
_entity_poly.pdbx_seq_one_letter_code
_entity_poly.pdbx_strand_id
1 'polypeptide(L)'
;PYLKAYLKTIADRGNVSLAESIFQTAEDVGNQHIRDFSFCSHEIGLLLGNVQSGKTGQMFGIICKAADMGFPAFVLLTADNVILQQQTLERVKADLKGFCICGENDSGLFIENRLMQPAIIVLKKNVRILRLWANVFASTGFMKGNPLFIVDDDAASASSSTINSGLP
;
A
#
# COMPACT_ATOMS: atom_id res chain seq x y z
N PRO A 1 1.07 14.62 7.17
CA PRO A 1 2.32 14.28 7.86
C PRO A 1 3.09 13.13 7.21
N TYR A 2 2.43 12.06 6.81
CA TYR A 2 3.14 10.92 6.20
C TYR A 2 3.69 11.25 4.81
N LEU A 3 2.88 11.85 3.96
CA LEU A 3 3.30 12.23 2.60
C LEU A 3 4.43 13.25 2.67
N LYS A 4 4.29 14.26 3.49
CA LYS A 4 5.31 15.31 3.64
C LYS A 4 6.65 14.74 4.07
N ALA A 5 6.65 13.83 5.06
CA ALA A 5 7.87 13.17 5.53
C ALA A 5 8.51 12.31 4.44
N TYR A 6 7.71 11.58 3.69
CA TYR A 6 8.20 10.76 2.59
C TYR A 6 8.80 11.60 1.46
N LEU A 7 8.12 12.66 1.05
CA LEU A 7 8.63 13.57 0.01
C LEU A 7 9.94 14.22 0.42
N LYS A 8 10.08 14.57 1.69
CA LYS A 8 11.33 15.10 2.22
C LYS A 8 12.46 14.07 2.10
N THR A 9 12.18 12.81 2.42
CA THR A 9 13.15 11.73 2.28
C THR A 9 13.64 11.60 0.83
N ILE A 10 12.74 11.65 -0.13
CA ILE A 10 13.08 11.56 -1.56
C ILE A 10 13.89 12.77 -2.01
N ALA A 11 13.48 13.98 -1.61
CA ALA A 11 14.19 15.21 -1.96
C ALA A 11 15.59 15.25 -1.34
N ASP A 12 15.75 14.80 -0.11
CA ASP A 12 17.04 14.76 0.60
C ASP A 12 18.02 13.77 -0.06
N ARG A 13 17.52 12.81 -0.82
CA ARG A 13 18.36 11.92 -1.65
C ARG A 13 18.78 12.56 -2.97
N GLY A 14 18.45 13.83 -3.18
CA GLY A 14 18.81 14.58 -4.39
C GLY A 14 17.82 14.42 -5.54
N ASN A 15 16.65 13.87 -5.30
CA ASN A 15 15.68 13.61 -6.36
C ASN A 15 14.41 14.47 -6.22
N VAL A 16 14.60 15.79 -6.36
CA VAL A 16 13.51 16.76 -6.20
C VAL A 16 12.43 16.59 -7.26
N SER A 17 12.81 16.31 -8.51
CA SER A 17 11.80 16.12 -9.57
C SER A 17 10.94 14.89 -9.35
N LEU A 18 11.52 13.82 -8.81
CA LEU A 18 10.74 12.64 -8.43
C LEU A 18 9.79 12.97 -7.28
N ALA A 19 10.25 13.71 -6.29
CA ALA A 19 9.39 14.14 -5.17
C ALA A 19 8.19 14.96 -5.66
N GLU A 20 8.40 15.86 -6.61
CA GLU A 20 7.31 16.64 -7.20
C GLU A 20 6.33 15.76 -7.97
N SER A 21 6.84 14.82 -8.76
CA SER A 21 6.00 13.86 -9.48
C SER A 21 5.17 12.99 -8.53
N ILE A 22 5.78 12.50 -7.45
CA ILE A 22 5.09 11.71 -6.43
C ILE A 22 3.99 12.55 -5.77
N PHE A 23 4.28 13.78 -5.42
CA PHE A 23 3.31 14.68 -4.83
C PHE A 23 2.10 14.87 -5.74
N GLN A 24 2.34 15.13 -7.02
CA GLN A 24 1.26 15.35 -7.98
C GLN A 24 0.37 14.11 -8.14
N THR A 25 0.98 12.94 -8.28
CA THR A 25 0.24 11.67 -8.38
C THR A 25 -0.58 11.42 -7.11
N ALA A 26 0.01 11.62 -5.94
CA ALA A 26 -0.68 11.41 -4.67
C ALA A 26 -1.86 12.36 -4.49
N GLU A 27 -1.71 13.63 -4.87
CA GLU A 27 -2.80 14.60 -4.83
C GLU A 27 -3.93 14.21 -5.78
N ASP A 28 -3.61 13.81 -7.00
CA ASP A 28 -4.60 13.42 -8.00
C ASP A 28 -5.38 12.18 -7.53
N VAL A 29 -4.70 11.16 -7.05
CA VAL A 29 -5.35 9.94 -6.53
C VAL A 29 -6.17 10.27 -5.29
N GLY A 30 -5.64 11.08 -4.39
CA GLY A 30 -6.35 11.50 -3.19
C GLY A 30 -7.66 12.23 -3.51
N ASN A 31 -7.62 13.14 -4.46
CA ASN A 31 -8.79 13.92 -4.85
C ASN A 31 -9.82 13.11 -5.64
N GLN A 32 -9.38 12.23 -6.53
CA GLN A 32 -10.25 11.49 -7.43
C GLN A 32 -10.82 10.21 -6.83
N HIS A 33 -10.07 9.53 -5.95
CA HIS A 33 -10.41 8.18 -5.53
C HIS A 33 -10.54 8.01 -4.02
N ILE A 34 -9.90 8.85 -3.22
CA ILE A 34 -9.85 8.64 -1.78
C ILE A 34 -10.81 9.58 -1.04
N ARG A 35 -10.90 10.85 -1.45
CA ARG A 35 -11.68 11.87 -0.74
C ARG A 35 -13.13 11.47 -0.53
N ASP A 36 -13.77 10.97 -1.58
CA ASP A 36 -15.18 10.62 -1.58
C ASP A 36 -15.42 9.11 -1.44
N PHE A 37 -14.42 8.39 -0.94
CA PHE A 37 -14.53 6.95 -0.76
C PHE A 37 -15.63 6.61 0.24
N SER A 38 -16.54 5.74 -0.18
CA SER A 38 -17.58 5.20 0.68
C SER A 38 -17.12 3.86 1.28
N PHE A 39 -17.16 3.74 2.60
CA PHE A 39 -16.77 2.51 3.28
C PHE A 39 -17.65 1.31 2.93
N CYS A 40 -18.71 1.50 2.19
CA CYS A 40 -19.61 0.44 1.74
C CYS A 40 -19.36 0.03 0.29
N SER A 41 -18.32 0.56 -0.35
CA SER A 41 -18.03 0.31 -1.76
C SER A 41 -16.60 -0.16 -1.99
N HIS A 42 -16.37 -0.74 -3.15
CA HIS A 42 -15.04 -1.02 -3.67
C HIS A 42 -14.69 0.01 -4.72
N GLU A 43 -13.48 0.49 -4.69
CA GLU A 43 -12.96 1.38 -5.72
C GLU A 43 -11.63 0.83 -6.21
N ILE A 44 -11.46 0.76 -7.53
CA ILE A 44 -10.26 0.23 -8.16
C ILE A 44 -9.62 1.33 -8.98
N GLY A 45 -8.36 1.59 -8.71
CA GLY A 45 -7.54 2.49 -9.51
C GLY A 45 -6.38 1.73 -10.14
N LEU A 46 -5.93 2.18 -11.28
CA LEU A 46 -4.77 1.60 -11.96
C LEU A 46 -3.70 2.66 -12.14
N LEU A 47 -2.55 2.41 -11.53
CA LEU A 47 -1.36 3.23 -11.73
C LEU A 47 -0.52 2.62 -12.84
N LEU A 48 -0.51 3.27 -13.98
CA LEU A 48 0.33 2.87 -15.10
C LEU A 48 1.68 3.58 -15.02
N GLY A 49 2.72 2.82 -15.11
CA GLY A 49 4.07 3.34 -15.09
C GLY A 49 5.07 2.32 -15.58
N ASN A 50 6.15 2.84 -16.14
CA ASN A 50 7.30 2.06 -16.54
C ASN A 50 8.09 1.70 -15.28
N VAL A 51 8.64 0.50 -15.19
CA VAL A 51 9.45 0.06 -14.05
C VAL A 51 10.58 1.02 -13.75
N GLN A 52 11.11 1.70 -14.77
CA GLN A 52 12.21 2.66 -14.64
C GLN A 52 11.76 4.08 -14.29
N SER A 53 10.48 4.33 -14.18
CA SER A 53 9.93 5.69 -13.97
C SER A 53 9.57 5.99 -12.51
N GLY A 54 10.04 5.19 -11.56
CA GLY A 54 9.77 5.42 -10.14
C GLY A 54 8.38 4.98 -9.70
N LYS A 55 7.83 3.94 -10.31
CA LYS A 55 6.50 3.41 -9.98
C LYS A 55 6.36 3.06 -8.49
N THR A 56 7.39 2.46 -7.89
CA THR A 56 7.38 2.12 -6.47
C THR A 56 7.29 3.38 -5.60
N GLY A 57 8.02 4.42 -5.98
CA GLY A 57 7.93 5.71 -5.30
C GLY A 57 6.54 6.32 -5.39
N GLN A 58 5.89 6.20 -6.55
CA GLN A 58 4.52 6.66 -6.74
C GLN A 58 3.54 5.90 -5.85
N MET A 59 3.69 4.57 -5.75
CA MET A 59 2.86 3.74 -4.88
C MET A 59 3.02 4.13 -3.41
N PHE A 60 4.25 4.35 -2.97
CA PHE A 60 4.52 4.79 -1.59
C PHE A 60 3.91 6.16 -1.30
N GLY A 61 3.95 7.06 -2.26
CA GLY A 61 3.29 8.37 -2.14
C GLY A 61 1.79 8.25 -1.97
N ILE A 62 1.15 7.36 -2.74
CA ILE A 62 -0.28 7.11 -2.63
C ILE A 62 -0.63 6.52 -1.25
N ILE A 63 0.16 5.58 -0.75
CA ILE A 63 -0.03 5.01 0.59
C ILE A 63 0.06 6.11 1.65
N CYS A 64 1.06 6.98 1.57
CA CYS A 64 1.23 8.07 2.51
C CYS A 64 0.05 9.05 2.45
N LYS A 65 -0.42 9.37 1.25
CA LYS A 65 -1.58 10.25 1.09
C LYS A 65 -2.84 9.64 1.69
N ALA A 66 -3.09 8.36 1.44
CA ALA A 66 -4.23 7.66 2.02
C ALA A 66 -4.14 7.60 3.55
N ALA A 67 -2.94 7.41 4.11
CA ALA A 67 -2.74 7.47 5.55
C ALA A 67 -3.05 8.86 6.11
N ASP A 68 -2.63 9.92 5.42
CA ASP A 68 -2.97 11.30 5.80
C ASP A 68 -4.48 11.55 5.77
N MET A 69 -5.19 10.84 4.92
CA MET A 69 -6.64 10.93 4.79
C MET A 69 -7.42 9.99 5.72
N GLY A 70 -6.71 9.26 6.60
CA GLY A 70 -7.30 8.47 7.66
C GLY A 70 -7.37 6.96 7.43
N PHE A 71 -6.78 6.43 6.38
CA PHE A 71 -6.74 4.99 6.18
C PHE A 71 -5.81 4.34 7.21
N PRO A 72 -6.30 3.35 7.97
CA PRO A 72 -5.52 2.78 9.07
C PRO A 72 -4.67 1.56 8.67
N ALA A 73 -4.91 0.95 7.50
CA ALA A 73 -4.17 -0.24 7.10
C ALA A 73 -4.04 -0.35 5.58
N PHE A 74 -2.89 -0.85 5.20
CA PHE A 74 -2.49 -1.03 3.81
C PHE A 74 -1.93 -2.42 3.63
N VAL A 75 -2.39 -3.13 2.59
CA VAL A 75 -1.79 -4.38 2.18
C VAL A 75 -1.07 -4.16 0.85
N LEU A 76 0.23 -4.36 0.86
CA LEU A 76 1.06 -4.27 -0.34
C LEU A 76 1.35 -5.68 -0.83
N LEU A 77 0.79 -6.03 -1.98
CA LEU A 77 0.93 -7.36 -2.58
C LEU A 77 2.10 -7.38 -3.56
N THR A 78 2.96 -8.38 -3.41
CA THR A 78 4.05 -8.63 -4.34
C THR A 78 3.78 -9.92 -5.11
N ALA A 79 4.56 -10.18 -6.16
CA ALA A 79 4.56 -11.49 -6.81
C ALA A 79 4.84 -12.59 -5.77
N ASP A 80 4.39 -13.81 -6.05
CA ASP A 80 4.61 -14.97 -5.17
C ASP A 80 6.06 -15.43 -5.23
N ASN A 81 6.94 -14.61 -4.67
CA ASN A 81 8.39 -14.79 -4.68
C ASN A 81 8.97 -14.24 -3.39
N VAL A 82 9.69 -15.09 -2.67
CA VAL A 82 10.27 -14.74 -1.36
C VAL A 82 11.24 -13.56 -1.48
N ILE A 83 12.09 -13.56 -2.49
CA ILE A 83 13.12 -12.53 -2.67
C ILE A 83 12.46 -11.17 -2.94
N LEU A 84 11.48 -11.12 -3.83
CA LEU A 84 10.76 -9.88 -4.14
C LEU A 84 9.99 -9.35 -2.94
N GLN A 85 9.35 -10.23 -2.19
CA GLN A 85 8.64 -9.85 -0.98
C GLN A 85 9.60 -9.25 0.06
N GLN A 86 10.76 -9.87 0.28
CA GLN A 86 11.75 -9.37 1.23
C GLN A 86 12.34 -8.03 0.77
N GLN A 87 12.65 -7.89 -0.51
CA GLN A 87 13.16 -6.62 -1.04
C GLN A 87 12.16 -5.49 -0.85
N THR A 88 10.89 -5.75 -1.14
CA THR A 88 9.83 -4.76 -0.95
C THR A 88 9.67 -4.40 0.52
N LEU A 89 9.67 -5.39 1.40
CA LEU A 89 9.55 -5.17 2.84
C LEU A 89 10.68 -4.28 3.36
N GLU A 90 11.92 -4.56 2.96
CA GLU A 90 13.08 -3.76 3.37
C GLU A 90 12.99 -2.34 2.84
N ARG A 91 12.54 -2.16 1.61
CA ARG A 91 12.38 -0.85 1.01
C ARG A 91 11.30 -0.03 1.72
N VAL A 92 10.18 -0.65 2.08
CA VAL A 92 9.13 0.00 2.86
C VAL A 92 9.69 0.45 4.21
N LYS A 93 10.44 -0.42 4.90
CA LYS A 93 11.06 -0.08 6.19
C LYS A 93 12.05 1.07 6.08
N ALA A 94 12.79 1.13 4.99
CA ALA A 94 13.78 2.19 4.78
C ALA A 94 13.14 3.55 4.46
N ASP A 95 12.07 3.53 3.67
CA ASP A 95 11.52 4.74 3.07
C ASP A 95 10.31 5.32 3.82
N LEU A 96 9.49 4.49 4.45
CA LEU A 96 8.24 4.92 5.07
C LEU A 96 8.35 4.94 6.59
N LYS A 97 8.30 6.13 7.15
CA LYS A 97 8.41 6.36 8.59
C LYS A 97 7.04 6.63 9.20
N GLY A 98 6.88 6.24 10.45
CA GLY A 98 5.62 6.46 11.18
C GLY A 98 4.58 5.38 10.99
N PHE A 99 4.89 4.34 10.22
CA PHE A 99 4.00 3.20 10.00
C PHE A 99 4.45 1.99 10.83
N CYS A 100 3.49 1.17 11.22
CA CYS A 100 3.77 -0.18 11.71
C CYS A 100 3.96 -1.08 10.48
N ILE A 101 5.17 -1.53 10.23
CA ILE A 101 5.49 -2.28 9.01
C ILE A 101 5.60 -3.76 9.34
N CYS A 102 4.78 -4.57 8.68
CA CYS A 102 4.62 -5.98 8.94
C CYS A 102 4.99 -6.81 7.71
N GLY A 103 5.76 -7.86 7.91
CA GLY A 103 5.90 -8.95 6.95
C GLY A 103 4.85 -10.03 7.22
N GLU A 104 4.96 -11.14 6.52
CA GLU A 104 3.96 -12.21 6.55
C GLU A 104 3.78 -12.85 7.93
N ASN A 105 4.83 -12.86 8.75
CA ASN A 105 4.83 -13.50 10.06
C ASN A 105 4.59 -12.52 11.22
N ASP A 106 4.26 -11.27 10.92
CA ASP A 106 4.18 -10.21 11.92
C ASP A 106 2.75 -9.88 12.35
N SER A 107 1.86 -10.87 12.35
CA SER A 107 0.47 -10.66 12.77
C SER A 107 0.34 -10.14 14.21
N GLY A 108 1.21 -10.63 15.11
CA GLY A 108 1.25 -10.12 16.49
C GLY A 108 1.61 -8.63 16.55
N LEU A 109 2.57 -8.21 15.76
CA LEU A 109 2.97 -6.81 15.68
C LEU A 109 1.81 -5.93 15.18
N PHE A 110 1.08 -6.39 14.17
CA PHE A 110 -0.10 -5.70 13.67
C PHE A 110 -1.16 -5.57 14.76
N ILE A 111 -1.48 -6.67 15.44
CA ILE A 111 -2.51 -6.69 16.48
C ILE A 111 -2.17 -5.71 17.61
N GLU A 112 -0.92 -5.66 18.03
CA GLU A 112 -0.48 -4.77 19.11
C GLU A 112 -0.56 -3.28 18.72
N ASN A 113 -0.29 -2.95 17.46
CA ASN A 113 -0.12 -1.56 17.03
C ASN A 113 -1.27 -1.00 16.19
N ARG A 114 -2.27 -1.78 15.86
CA ARG A 114 -3.34 -1.40 14.92
C ARG A 114 -4.14 -0.16 15.32
N LEU A 115 -4.17 0.18 16.57
CA LEU A 115 -4.89 1.35 17.08
C LEU A 115 -3.98 2.56 17.31
N MET A 116 -2.67 2.39 17.16
CA MET A 116 -1.69 3.43 17.50
C MET A 116 -1.11 4.13 16.28
N GLN A 117 -0.99 3.41 15.17
CA GLN A 117 -0.42 3.96 13.96
C GLN A 117 -0.91 3.16 12.75
N PRO A 118 -0.92 3.76 11.55
CA PRO A 118 -1.31 3.01 10.37
C PRO A 118 -0.30 1.90 10.08
N ALA A 119 -0.81 0.78 9.58
CA ALA A 119 -0.01 -0.40 9.31
C ALA A 119 0.16 -0.63 7.81
N ILE A 120 1.36 -1.06 7.42
CA ILE A 120 1.63 -1.55 6.06
C ILE A 120 2.04 -3.01 6.19
N ILE A 121 1.31 -3.89 5.51
CA ILE A 121 1.55 -5.32 5.54
C ILE A 121 1.99 -5.75 4.14
N VAL A 122 3.21 -6.28 4.03
CA VAL A 122 3.80 -6.68 2.74
C VAL A 122 3.69 -8.18 2.59
N LEU A 123 2.88 -8.62 1.63
CA LEU A 123 2.54 -10.04 1.43
C LEU A 123 2.81 -10.49 -0.01
N LYS A 124 3.30 -11.72 -0.16
CA LYS A 124 3.27 -12.40 -1.45
C LYS A 124 1.82 -12.72 -1.85
N LYS A 125 1.51 -12.73 -3.14
CA LYS A 125 0.22 -13.19 -3.66
C LYS A 125 0.15 -14.72 -3.62
N ASN A 126 0.11 -15.27 -2.43
CA ASN A 126 -0.01 -16.68 -2.13
C ASN A 126 -1.31 -16.92 -1.36
N VAL A 127 -2.12 -17.86 -1.83
CA VAL A 127 -3.46 -18.09 -1.27
C VAL A 127 -3.41 -18.37 0.23
N ARG A 128 -2.45 -19.17 0.69
CA ARG A 128 -2.31 -19.50 2.11
C ARG A 128 -2.02 -18.27 2.96
N ILE A 129 -1.09 -17.44 2.48
CA ILE A 129 -0.70 -16.20 3.18
C ILE A 129 -1.87 -15.20 3.22
N LEU A 130 -2.57 -15.05 2.09
CA LEU A 130 -3.71 -14.15 2.01
C LEU A 130 -4.84 -14.59 2.93
N ARG A 131 -5.11 -15.89 3.01
CA ARG A 131 -6.12 -16.43 3.94
C ARG A 131 -5.74 -16.21 5.40
N LEU A 132 -4.47 -16.41 5.74
CA LEU A 132 -3.97 -16.17 7.09
C LEU A 132 -4.26 -14.72 7.51
N TRP A 133 -3.90 -13.77 6.68
CA TRP A 133 -4.11 -12.35 7.00
C TRP A 133 -5.57 -11.93 6.95
N ALA A 134 -6.37 -12.51 6.05
CA ALA A 134 -7.82 -12.30 6.07
C ALA A 134 -8.41 -12.74 7.42
N ASN A 135 -7.95 -13.86 7.97
CA ASN A 135 -8.35 -14.33 9.29
C ASN A 135 -7.88 -13.40 10.40
N VAL A 136 -6.67 -12.84 10.31
CA VAL A 136 -6.18 -11.87 11.28
C VAL A 136 -7.07 -10.62 11.30
N PHE A 137 -7.43 -10.09 10.15
CA PHE A 137 -8.33 -8.94 10.06
C PHE A 137 -9.71 -9.27 10.63
N ALA A 138 -10.24 -10.43 10.29
CA ALA A 138 -11.55 -10.86 10.79
C ALA A 138 -11.56 -11.06 12.30
N SER A 139 -10.55 -11.75 12.85
CA SER A 139 -10.48 -12.07 14.27
C SER A 139 -10.27 -10.85 15.16
N THR A 140 -9.63 -9.81 14.65
CA THR A 140 -9.44 -8.56 15.39
C THR A 140 -10.64 -7.62 15.29
N GLY A 141 -11.64 -7.95 14.45
CA GLY A 141 -12.75 -7.04 14.17
C GLY A 141 -12.34 -5.79 13.42
N PHE A 142 -11.11 -5.77 12.88
CA PHE A 142 -10.54 -4.58 12.25
C PHE A 142 -11.37 -4.09 11.06
N MET A 143 -11.93 -5.02 10.28
CA MET A 143 -12.71 -4.67 9.08
C MET A 143 -14.04 -4.00 9.40
N LYS A 144 -14.49 -4.02 10.66
CA LYS A 144 -15.72 -3.36 11.07
C LYS A 144 -15.47 -1.85 11.21
N GLY A 145 -15.90 -1.09 10.23
CA GLY A 145 -15.79 0.36 10.25
C GLY A 145 -14.43 0.92 9.87
N ASN A 146 -13.49 0.08 9.44
CA ASN A 146 -12.17 0.53 8.98
C ASN A 146 -11.96 0.18 7.52
N PRO A 147 -11.55 1.14 6.69
CA PRO A 147 -11.20 0.84 5.30
C PRO A 147 -9.85 0.15 5.21
N LEU A 148 -9.72 -0.73 4.24
CA LEU A 148 -8.47 -1.37 3.90
C LEU A 148 -8.03 -0.90 2.51
N PHE A 149 -6.79 -0.47 2.40
CA PHE A 149 -6.21 -0.02 1.13
C PHE A 149 -5.26 -1.10 0.63
N ILE A 150 -5.57 -1.67 -0.55
CA ILE A 150 -4.76 -2.74 -1.13
C ILE A 150 -4.03 -2.19 -2.35
N VAL A 151 -2.71 -2.37 -2.38
CA VAL A 151 -1.85 -2.01 -3.50
C VAL A 151 -1.23 -3.29 -4.05
N ASP A 152 -1.45 -3.56 -5.34
CA ASP A 152 -0.88 -4.74 -6.00
C ASP A 152 0.28 -4.29 -6.90
N ASP A 153 1.50 -4.57 -6.47
CA ASP A 153 2.72 -4.22 -7.19
C ASP A 153 2.95 -5.12 -8.42
N ASP A 154 2.25 -6.24 -8.49
CA ASP A 154 2.36 -7.20 -9.59
C ASP A 154 1.16 -7.14 -10.56
N ALA A 155 0.26 -6.18 -10.39
CA ALA A 155 -0.96 -6.09 -11.20
C ALA A 155 -0.65 -5.95 -12.70
N ALA A 156 0.43 -5.25 -13.05
CA ALA A 156 0.80 -5.02 -14.44
C ALA A 156 1.19 -6.31 -15.16
N SER A 157 1.83 -7.27 -14.48
CA SER A 157 2.21 -8.55 -15.05
C SER A 157 1.03 -9.52 -15.14
N ALA A 158 0.03 -9.36 -14.29
CA ALA A 158 -1.17 -10.20 -14.24
C ALA A 158 -2.34 -9.59 -15.05
N SER A 159 -2.25 -8.33 -15.45
CA SER A 159 -3.37 -7.56 -15.96
C SER A 159 -3.97 -8.08 -17.27
N SER A 160 -3.18 -8.74 -18.11
CA SER A 160 -3.68 -9.33 -19.36
C SER A 160 -4.65 -10.49 -19.11
N SER A 161 -4.58 -11.11 -17.95
CA SER A 161 -5.48 -12.22 -17.60
C SER A 161 -6.57 -11.82 -16.61
N THR A 162 -6.33 -10.79 -15.79
CA THR A 162 -7.23 -10.45 -14.68
C THR A 162 -8.28 -9.43 -15.07
N ILE A 163 -8.00 -8.57 -16.03
CA ILE A 163 -8.99 -7.60 -16.50
C ILE A 163 -10.16 -8.32 -17.20
N ASN A 164 -9.91 -9.51 -17.74
CA ASN A 164 -10.92 -10.31 -18.40
C ASN A 164 -11.63 -11.33 -17.52
N SER A 165 -11.14 -11.58 -16.30
CA SER A 165 -11.75 -12.58 -15.41
C SER A 165 -12.80 -11.98 -14.47
N GLY A 166 -13.43 -10.93 -14.93
CA GLY A 166 -14.67 -10.48 -14.28
C GLY A 166 -14.42 -9.94 -12.90
N LEU A 167 -14.35 -8.78 -12.94
CA LEU A 167 -15.00 -8.00 -11.92
C LEU A 167 -16.42 -8.55 -11.78
N PRO A 168 -16.82 -9.00 -10.62
CA PRO A 168 -18.23 -9.30 -10.42
C PRO A 168 -19.05 -8.05 -10.63
#